data_00cc6b3a8ade881205b2eb8746ea84a4
#
_entry.id   00cc6b3a8ade881205b2eb8746ea84a4
#
_cell.length_a   1.000
_cell.length_b   1.000
_cell.length_c   1.000
_cell.angle_alpha   90.00
_cell.angle_beta   90.00
_cell.angle_gamma   90.00
#
_symmetry.space_group_name_H-M   'P 1'
#
loop_
_entity.id
_entity.type
_entity.pdbx_description
1 polymer ?
#
loop_
_entity_poly.entity_id
_entity_poly.type
_entity_poly.pdbx_seq_one_letter_code
_entity_poly.pdbx_strand_id
1 'polypeptide(L)'
;QTAIQNAFMLKEDFQYMLVSKDTFFMLLAAGALAPITEYVEGSEYLKDQISEVGWDLVTKDGEIYGVPQRAAKNCAALGLAYRADWLKDYNEANPEDQIDAPSEENGYSMCVSDFRKMLEYFNTRVAKGGHALGIGNGVTCMTEILPAFGVYQKWMETDGTVQFMTEQPGFEEYAEYMTGLYDDGLVYYQATSNDTGVIAAFQSEMAGVVEAAHWEAYTLETVSAPEGEDLSQYTDDNIGYISALVPDDNKGDASAVRVWSGQGYNSICVLPSYNTAEQSAAVVDWMDKKLEPELYRESVIGVEGETYTVENGEYYPILPEFNDRMGYADKLISGNREEDNSKYWLARTRKTAAQDKLFSTINYNVDNTGIKNPVDMMSTNDAYDNYFSKANTDVSDQLVLMLFNSAEAFDLQKVHDIWVADNGDDITNSITEWYNSWGSKDIYNEVKAR
;
A
#
# COMPACT_ATOMS: atom_id res chain seq x y z
N GLN A 1 -5.67 16.89 8.70
CA GLN A 1 -6.73 16.61 9.69
C GLN A 1 -7.31 17.90 10.28
N THR A 2 -6.55 18.73 10.98
CA THR A 2 -7.01 19.95 11.67
C THR A 2 -7.78 20.92 10.75
N ALA A 3 -7.34 21.12 9.50
CA ALA A 3 -8.04 21.98 8.55
C ALA A 3 -9.44 21.45 8.19
N ILE A 4 -9.56 20.13 8.02
CA ILE A 4 -10.86 19.49 7.75
C ILE A 4 -11.80 19.60 8.95
N GLN A 5 -11.29 19.33 10.17
CA GLN A 5 -12.09 19.52 11.39
C GLN A 5 -12.62 20.95 11.48
N ASN A 6 -11.76 21.94 11.26
CA ASN A 6 -12.14 23.34 11.29
C ASN A 6 -13.22 23.67 10.25
N ALA A 7 -13.12 23.15 9.02
CA ALA A 7 -14.12 23.35 7.97
C ALA A 7 -15.50 22.83 8.40
N PHE A 8 -15.59 21.65 9.01
CA PHE A 8 -16.83 21.09 9.54
C PHE A 8 -17.35 21.89 10.76
N MET A 9 -16.48 22.24 11.69
CA MET A 9 -16.86 23.02 12.88
C MET A 9 -17.33 24.43 12.56
N LEU A 10 -16.70 25.08 11.58
CA LEU A 10 -17.05 26.43 11.13
C LEU A 10 -18.26 26.41 10.16
N LYS A 11 -18.74 25.22 9.78
CA LYS A 11 -19.83 25.03 8.81
C LYS A 11 -19.55 25.75 7.50
N GLU A 12 -18.35 25.52 6.97
CA GLU A 12 -17.97 26.09 5.67
C GLU A 12 -18.91 25.60 4.56
N ASP A 13 -19.03 26.37 3.49
CA ASP A 13 -19.99 26.09 2.40
C ASP A 13 -19.47 25.00 1.45
N PHE A 14 -19.68 23.74 1.83
CA PHE A 14 -19.49 22.56 1.00
C PHE A 14 -20.56 21.51 1.38
N GLN A 15 -20.95 20.64 0.44
CA GLN A 15 -22.00 19.65 0.63
C GLN A 15 -21.47 18.24 0.81
N TYR A 16 -20.22 17.96 0.39
CA TYR A 16 -19.54 16.68 0.60
C TYR A 16 -18.03 16.87 0.65
N MET A 17 -17.33 15.89 1.21
CA MET A 17 -15.88 15.86 1.24
C MET A 17 -15.36 14.42 1.20
N LEU A 18 -14.23 14.17 0.53
CA LEU A 18 -13.49 12.93 0.65
C LEU A 18 -12.54 13.03 1.82
N VAL A 19 -12.59 12.06 2.73
CA VAL A 19 -11.76 12.03 3.94
C VAL A 19 -11.08 10.66 4.10
N SER A 20 -9.97 10.61 4.83
CA SER A 20 -9.37 9.34 5.26
C SER A 20 -10.26 8.63 6.28
N LYS A 21 -10.03 7.32 6.48
CA LYS A 21 -10.73 6.52 7.50
C LYS A 21 -10.65 7.17 8.89
N ASP A 22 -9.46 7.56 9.34
CA ASP A 22 -9.27 8.17 10.66
C ASP A 22 -10.04 9.49 10.80
N THR A 23 -10.05 10.30 9.74
CA THR A 23 -10.83 11.53 9.71
C THR A 23 -12.33 11.26 9.73
N PHE A 24 -12.78 10.21 9.03
CA PHE A 24 -14.18 9.77 9.05
C PHE A 24 -14.64 9.44 10.47
N PHE A 25 -13.90 8.58 11.18
CA PHE A 25 -14.29 8.20 12.54
C PHE A 25 -14.25 9.37 13.54
N MET A 26 -13.25 10.24 13.39
CA MET A 26 -13.18 11.47 14.19
C MET A 26 -14.40 12.37 13.97
N LEU A 27 -14.81 12.60 12.73
CA LEU A 27 -15.99 13.40 12.40
C LEU A 27 -17.29 12.72 12.85
N LEU A 28 -17.36 11.40 12.72
CA LEU A 28 -18.50 10.59 13.18
C LEU A 28 -18.67 10.69 14.69
N ALA A 29 -17.58 10.53 15.46
CA ALA A 29 -17.59 10.70 16.92
C ALA A 29 -17.98 12.11 17.36
N ALA A 30 -17.61 13.13 16.59
CA ALA A 30 -17.99 14.52 16.82
C ALA A 30 -19.46 14.84 16.45
N GLY A 31 -20.21 13.90 15.85
CA GLY A 31 -21.57 14.15 15.34
C GLY A 31 -21.63 15.15 14.17
N ALA A 32 -20.52 15.27 13.43
CA ALA A 32 -20.37 16.22 12.34
C ALA A 32 -20.88 15.70 11.00
N LEU A 33 -21.27 14.42 10.90
CA LEU A 33 -21.71 13.76 9.67
C LEU A 33 -23.21 13.58 9.61
N ALA A 34 -23.79 13.74 8.43
CA ALA A 34 -25.20 13.44 8.17
C ALA A 34 -25.39 11.94 7.93
N PRO A 35 -26.43 11.29 8.52
CA PRO A 35 -26.84 9.97 8.09
C PRO A 35 -27.45 10.06 6.66
N ILE A 36 -27.13 9.04 5.86
CA ILE A 36 -27.55 9.00 4.44
C ILE A 36 -28.29 7.71 4.07
N THR A 37 -28.67 6.89 5.07
CA THR A 37 -29.27 5.57 4.90
C THR A 37 -30.47 5.60 3.95
N GLU A 38 -31.43 6.50 4.16
CA GLU A 38 -32.66 6.56 3.35
C GLU A 38 -32.35 6.86 1.86
N TYR A 39 -31.33 7.68 1.59
CA TYR A 39 -30.92 8.01 0.22
C TYR A 39 -30.19 6.86 -0.46
N VAL A 40 -29.35 6.14 0.28
CA VAL A 40 -28.65 4.96 -0.21
C VAL A 40 -29.63 3.82 -0.50
N GLU A 41 -30.57 3.54 0.40
CA GLU A 41 -31.62 2.53 0.20
C GLU A 41 -32.50 2.85 -1.04
N GLY A 42 -32.74 4.11 -1.28
CA GLY A 42 -33.49 4.60 -2.45
C GLY A 42 -32.70 4.66 -3.75
N SER A 43 -31.39 4.41 -3.73
CA SER A 43 -30.53 4.50 -4.90
C SER A 43 -30.75 3.34 -5.89
N GLU A 44 -30.46 3.56 -7.17
CA GLU A 44 -30.56 2.55 -8.23
C GLU A 44 -29.31 1.67 -8.29
N TYR A 45 -28.13 2.26 -8.22
CA TYR A 45 -26.82 1.59 -8.36
C TYR A 45 -26.05 1.53 -7.05
N LEU A 46 -26.00 2.62 -6.30
CA LEU A 46 -25.07 2.79 -5.19
C LEU A 46 -25.15 1.69 -4.14
N LYS A 47 -26.36 1.31 -3.74
CA LYS A 47 -26.59 0.28 -2.71
C LYS A 47 -26.02 -1.10 -3.10
N ASP A 48 -26.05 -1.45 -4.40
CA ASP A 48 -25.67 -2.76 -4.93
C ASP A 48 -24.22 -2.79 -5.44
N GLN A 49 -23.59 -1.62 -5.61
CA GLN A 49 -22.23 -1.50 -6.13
C GLN A 49 -21.15 -1.45 -5.05
N ILE A 50 -21.53 -1.27 -3.80
CA ILE A 50 -20.65 -1.31 -2.63
C ILE A 50 -20.90 -2.63 -1.90
N SER A 51 -19.85 -3.38 -1.61
CA SER A 51 -19.95 -4.65 -0.90
C SER A 51 -20.39 -4.46 0.55
N GLU A 52 -20.89 -5.54 1.16
CA GLU A 52 -21.24 -5.61 2.59
C GLU A 52 -20.08 -5.13 3.47
N VAL A 53 -18.84 -5.55 3.15
CA VAL A 53 -17.63 -5.10 3.84
C VAL A 53 -17.45 -3.58 3.77
N GLY A 54 -17.75 -2.97 2.64
CA GLY A 54 -17.67 -1.51 2.47
C GLY A 54 -18.74 -0.78 3.27
N TRP A 55 -19.96 -1.31 3.30
CA TRP A 55 -21.05 -0.73 4.10
C TRP A 55 -20.83 -0.90 5.59
N ASP A 56 -20.29 -2.05 6.06
CA ASP A 56 -19.92 -2.26 7.46
C ASP A 56 -19.00 -1.17 7.99
N LEU A 57 -18.00 -0.77 7.18
CA LEU A 57 -17.01 0.26 7.55
C LEU A 57 -17.66 1.62 7.90
N VAL A 58 -18.74 1.99 7.21
CA VAL A 58 -19.34 3.33 7.30
C VAL A 58 -20.70 3.35 8.02
N THR A 59 -21.13 2.20 8.56
CA THR A 59 -22.41 2.04 9.28
C THR A 59 -22.16 2.08 10.79
N LYS A 60 -22.96 2.90 11.49
CA LYS A 60 -23.00 2.97 12.96
C LYS A 60 -24.44 3.00 13.43
N ASP A 61 -24.77 2.14 14.40
CA ASP A 61 -26.12 2.04 15.01
C ASP A 61 -27.23 1.86 13.95
N GLY A 62 -26.91 1.16 12.86
CA GLY A 62 -27.83 0.91 11.73
C GLY A 62 -27.97 2.05 10.72
N GLU A 63 -27.24 3.15 10.89
CA GLU A 63 -27.24 4.29 9.97
C GLU A 63 -25.94 4.37 9.18
N ILE A 64 -26.02 4.67 7.88
CA ILE A 64 -24.89 4.87 6.99
C ILE A 64 -24.47 6.34 7.04
N TYR A 65 -23.16 6.60 7.25
CA TYR A 65 -22.61 7.96 7.37
C TYR A 65 -21.61 8.37 6.28
N GLY A 66 -21.39 7.52 5.30
CA GLY A 66 -20.48 7.82 4.20
C GLY A 66 -20.56 6.81 3.07
N VAL A 67 -19.89 7.13 1.97
CA VAL A 67 -19.74 6.24 0.81
C VAL A 67 -18.26 5.92 0.64
N PRO A 68 -17.84 4.65 0.84
CA PRO A 68 -16.44 4.28 0.68
C PRO A 68 -16.02 4.34 -0.77
N GLN A 69 -14.83 4.89 -1.02
CA GLN A 69 -14.18 4.90 -2.32
C GLN A 69 -13.09 3.84 -2.33
N ARG A 70 -13.28 2.82 -3.14
CA ARG A 70 -12.34 1.71 -3.25
C ARG A 70 -11.21 2.02 -4.22
N ALA A 71 -9.98 1.64 -3.84
CA ALA A 71 -8.86 1.52 -4.77
C ALA A 71 -8.92 0.17 -5.54
N ALA A 72 -7.86 -0.19 -6.24
CA ALA A 72 -7.76 -1.51 -6.85
C ALA A 72 -7.88 -2.61 -5.79
N LYS A 73 -8.52 -3.71 -6.17
CA LYS A 73 -8.66 -4.90 -5.35
C LYS A 73 -7.33 -5.63 -5.24
N ASN A 74 -6.99 -6.18 -4.06
CA ASN A 74 -5.81 -7.02 -3.89
C ASN A 74 -4.59 -6.47 -4.63
N CYS A 75 -4.13 -5.30 -4.21
CA CYS A 75 -3.08 -4.56 -4.87
C CYS A 75 -1.97 -4.24 -3.87
N ALA A 76 -0.74 -4.67 -4.15
CA ALA A 76 0.44 -4.15 -3.51
C ALA A 76 0.81 -2.79 -4.14
N ALA A 77 1.25 -1.85 -3.33
CA ALA A 77 1.65 -0.54 -3.80
C ALA A 77 3.17 -0.40 -3.95
N LEU A 78 3.93 -1.18 -3.20
CA LEU A 78 5.38 -1.08 -3.02
C LEU A 78 6.09 -2.32 -3.54
N GLY A 79 7.36 -2.14 -3.93
CA GLY A 79 8.31 -3.18 -4.29
C GLY A 79 9.74 -2.67 -4.12
N LEU A 80 10.73 -3.54 -4.19
CA LEU A 80 12.12 -3.13 -4.20
C LEU A 80 12.60 -2.90 -5.62
N ALA A 81 13.05 -1.69 -5.92
CA ALA A 81 13.78 -1.39 -7.14
C ALA A 81 15.28 -1.68 -6.92
N TYR A 82 15.93 -2.34 -7.86
CA TYR A 82 17.36 -2.64 -7.77
C TYR A 82 18.10 -2.38 -9.10
N ARG A 83 19.41 -2.21 -9.04
CA ARG A 83 20.30 -2.05 -10.20
C ARG A 83 20.51 -3.40 -10.88
N ALA A 84 19.71 -3.67 -11.92
CA ALA A 84 19.77 -4.92 -12.68
C ALA A 84 21.09 -5.05 -13.47
N ASP A 85 21.66 -3.93 -13.93
CA ASP A 85 22.98 -3.89 -14.56
C ASP A 85 24.09 -4.32 -13.59
N TRP A 86 24.03 -3.91 -12.32
CA TRP A 86 25.02 -4.34 -11.32
C TRP A 86 24.89 -5.82 -10.97
N LEU A 87 23.65 -6.35 -10.89
CA LEU A 87 23.43 -7.78 -10.70
C LEU A 87 23.96 -8.59 -11.88
N LYS A 88 23.76 -8.10 -13.09
CA LYS A 88 24.32 -8.73 -14.30
C LYS A 88 25.87 -8.75 -14.26
N ASP A 89 26.50 -7.63 -13.90
CA ASP A 89 27.96 -7.56 -13.73
C ASP A 89 28.47 -8.57 -12.68
N TYR A 90 27.73 -8.73 -11.56
CA TYR A 90 28.04 -9.75 -10.54
C TYR A 90 28.02 -11.14 -11.15
N ASN A 91 26.95 -11.51 -11.84
CA ASN A 91 26.76 -12.84 -12.42
C ASN A 91 27.80 -13.16 -13.51
N GLU A 92 28.17 -12.16 -14.33
CA GLU A 92 29.27 -12.31 -15.33
C GLU A 92 30.62 -12.55 -14.67
N ALA A 93 30.89 -11.90 -13.54
CA ALA A 93 32.13 -12.05 -12.79
C ALA A 93 32.20 -13.36 -11.98
N ASN A 94 31.04 -13.95 -11.61
CA ASN A 94 30.91 -15.11 -10.73
C ASN A 94 30.07 -16.23 -11.36
N PRO A 95 30.49 -16.84 -12.48
CA PRO A 95 29.68 -17.79 -13.26
C PRO A 95 29.31 -19.07 -12.46
N GLU A 96 30.07 -19.42 -11.42
CA GLU A 96 29.82 -20.59 -10.57
C GLU A 96 28.98 -20.25 -9.30
N ASP A 97 28.69 -18.96 -9.08
CA ASP A 97 27.95 -18.48 -7.90
C ASP A 97 26.96 -17.37 -8.28
N GLN A 98 26.19 -17.62 -9.32
CA GLN A 98 25.22 -16.66 -9.85
C GLN A 98 24.01 -16.50 -8.92
N ILE A 99 23.45 -15.30 -8.91
CA ILE A 99 22.18 -14.95 -8.27
C ILE A 99 21.09 -14.99 -9.33
N ASP A 100 20.01 -15.72 -9.06
CA ASP A 100 18.85 -15.77 -9.93
C ASP A 100 18.12 -14.41 -9.90
N ALA A 101 18.13 -13.72 -11.05
CA ALA A 101 17.42 -12.45 -11.16
C ALA A 101 15.90 -12.64 -11.02
N PRO A 102 15.18 -11.71 -10.37
CA PRO A 102 13.73 -11.70 -10.34
C PRO A 102 13.12 -11.76 -11.74
N SER A 103 12.22 -12.69 -11.95
CA SER A 103 11.57 -12.97 -13.23
C SER A 103 10.18 -13.57 -13.02
N GLU A 104 9.41 -13.68 -14.09
CA GLU A 104 8.11 -14.37 -14.04
C GLU A 104 8.22 -15.82 -13.58
N GLU A 105 9.31 -16.52 -13.95
CA GLU A 105 9.53 -17.93 -13.59
C GLU A 105 9.67 -18.16 -12.07
N ASN A 106 10.28 -17.19 -11.34
CA ASN A 106 10.42 -17.23 -9.89
C ASN A 106 9.44 -16.31 -9.16
N GLY A 107 8.41 -15.80 -9.85
CA GLY A 107 7.41 -14.89 -9.31
C GLY A 107 7.99 -13.56 -8.86
N TYR A 108 9.04 -13.07 -9.53
CA TYR A 108 9.76 -11.84 -9.18
C TYR A 108 10.24 -11.81 -7.72
N SER A 109 10.60 -12.98 -7.18
CA SER A 109 11.14 -13.13 -5.83
C SER A 109 12.66 -13.31 -5.82
N MET A 110 13.25 -13.11 -4.65
CA MET A 110 14.67 -13.42 -4.37
C MET A 110 14.77 -14.03 -2.97
N CYS A 111 15.63 -15.03 -2.76
CA CYS A 111 15.83 -15.56 -1.42
C CYS A 111 16.73 -14.66 -0.58
N VAL A 112 16.62 -14.77 0.75
CA VAL A 112 17.29 -13.89 1.72
C VAL A 112 18.82 -13.89 1.56
N SER A 113 19.43 -15.06 1.35
CA SER A 113 20.88 -15.17 1.19
C SER A 113 21.37 -14.54 -0.12
N ASP A 114 20.65 -14.73 -1.24
CA ASP A 114 20.98 -14.10 -2.51
C ASP A 114 20.79 -12.59 -2.46
N PHE A 115 19.76 -12.12 -1.76
CA PHE A 115 19.55 -10.69 -1.55
C PHE A 115 20.71 -10.06 -0.78
N ARG A 116 21.15 -10.70 0.34
CA ARG A 116 22.31 -10.25 1.09
C ARG A 116 23.58 -10.23 0.22
N LYS A 117 23.84 -11.30 -0.51
CA LYS A 117 24.99 -11.42 -1.43
C LYS A 117 24.98 -10.30 -2.49
N MET A 118 23.79 -10.01 -3.04
CA MET A 118 23.59 -8.88 -3.97
C MET A 118 23.94 -7.55 -3.30
N LEU A 119 23.47 -7.30 -2.08
CA LEU A 119 23.79 -6.08 -1.33
C LEU A 119 25.29 -5.95 -1.05
N GLU A 120 25.97 -7.03 -0.66
CA GLU A 120 27.42 -7.03 -0.44
C GLU A 120 28.18 -6.59 -1.70
N TYR A 121 27.80 -7.11 -2.86
CA TYR A 121 28.39 -6.67 -4.12
C TYR A 121 28.04 -5.23 -4.48
N PHE A 122 26.77 -4.84 -4.34
CA PHE A 122 26.32 -3.48 -4.64
C PHE A 122 27.03 -2.43 -3.77
N ASN A 123 27.36 -2.78 -2.53
CA ASN A 123 28.08 -1.91 -1.62
C ASN A 123 29.51 -1.57 -2.12
N THR A 124 30.07 -2.39 -3.02
CA THR A 124 31.33 -2.10 -3.70
C THR A 124 31.19 -1.15 -4.89
N ARG A 125 29.95 -0.92 -5.35
CA ARG A 125 29.62 -0.16 -6.56
C ARG A 125 29.06 1.23 -6.26
N VAL A 126 28.44 1.41 -5.08
CA VAL A 126 27.81 2.69 -4.73
C VAL A 126 28.80 3.84 -4.70
N ALA A 127 28.31 5.03 -4.95
CA ALA A 127 29.07 6.26 -4.85
C ALA A 127 29.61 6.48 -3.43
N LYS A 128 30.68 7.26 -3.30
CA LYS A 128 31.34 7.49 -2.01
C LYS A 128 30.37 8.04 -0.95
N GLY A 129 30.20 7.28 0.12
CA GLY A 129 29.30 7.59 1.23
C GLY A 129 27.89 7.05 1.06
N GLY A 130 27.64 6.26 -0.01
CA GLY A 130 26.43 5.49 -0.19
C GLY A 130 26.53 4.09 0.42
N HIS A 131 25.42 3.38 0.46
CA HIS A 131 25.32 1.98 0.88
C HIS A 131 24.33 1.24 -0.02
N ALA A 132 24.42 -0.09 -0.04
CA ALA A 132 23.68 -0.91 -1.00
C ALA A 132 22.16 -0.76 -0.89
N LEU A 133 21.60 -0.77 0.32
CA LEU A 133 20.18 -0.66 0.59
C LEU A 133 19.84 0.72 1.17
N GLY A 134 19.04 1.50 0.46
CA GLY A 134 18.53 2.79 0.91
C GLY A 134 17.19 2.64 1.62
N ILE A 135 17.11 3.14 2.87
CA ILE A 135 15.90 3.13 3.70
C ILE A 135 15.54 4.57 4.07
N GLY A 136 14.28 4.94 3.84
CA GLY A 136 13.74 6.26 4.17
C GLY A 136 13.28 6.41 5.62
N ASN A 137 12.81 7.60 5.95
CA ASN A 137 12.30 7.92 7.28
C ASN A 137 11.00 7.14 7.59
N GLY A 138 10.94 6.60 8.80
CA GLY A 138 9.75 5.87 9.29
C GLY A 138 9.63 4.44 8.78
N VAL A 139 10.55 3.98 7.96
CA VAL A 139 10.59 2.60 7.47
C VAL A 139 11.41 1.76 8.44
N THR A 140 10.77 1.30 9.50
CA THR A 140 11.33 0.29 10.40
C THR A 140 11.10 -1.13 9.90
N CYS A 141 10.18 -1.30 8.95
CA CYS A 141 9.75 -2.59 8.43
C CYS A 141 9.52 -2.48 6.92
N MET A 142 10.30 -3.21 6.14
CA MET A 142 10.15 -3.27 4.68
C MET A 142 9.18 -4.40 4.30
N THR A 143 8.08 -4.03 3.67
CA THR A 143 6.97 -4.95 3.35
C THR A 143 7.37 -6.06 2.38
N GLU A 144 8.47 -5.89 1.66
CA GLU A 144 9.01 -6.87 0.72
C GLU A 144 10.01 -7.84 1.39
N ILE A 145 10.63 -7.44 2.50
CA ILE A 145 11.60 -8.25 3.24
C ILE A 145 10.91 -9.09 4.32
N LEU A 146 9.98 -8.51 5.06
CA LEU A 146 9.22 -9.15 6.14
C LEU A 146 8.60 -10.51 5.76
N PRO A 147 8.08 -10.73 4.54
CA PRO A 147 7.47 -12.00 4.16
C PRO A 147 8.43 -13.20 4.27
N ALA A 148 9.71 -13.01 4.01
CA ALA A 148 10.71 -14.09 4.14
C ALA A 148 10.86 -14.62 5.57
N PHE A 149 10.40 -13.86 6.56
CA PHE A 149 10.46 -14.19 7.99
C PHE A 149 9.08 -14.55 8.57
N GLY A 150 8.05 -14.67 7.74
CA GLY A 150 6.69 -15.04 8.18
C GLY A 150 5.87 -13.88 8.76
N VAL A 151 6.34 -12.64 8.65
CA VAL A 151 5.59 -11.44 9.03
C VAL A 151 4.88 -10.89 7.80
N TYR A 152 3.62 -11.25 7.64
CA TYR A 152 2.91 -11.01 6.39
C TYR A 152 2.02 -9.77 6.38
N GLN A 153 1.80 -9.15 7.55
CA GLN A 153 1.01 -7.92 7.63
C GLN A 153 1.29 -7.18 8.96
N LYS A 154 0.98 -5.88 8.99
CA LYS A 154 1.11 -5.05 10.21
C LYS A 154 0.28 -5.59 11.37
N TRP A 155 -0.91 -6.07 11.07
CA TRP A 155 -1.78 -6.81 11.96
C TRP A 155 -2.19 -8.10 11.26
N MET A 156 -1.97 -9.22 11.90
CA MET A 156 -2.26 -10.52 11.34
C MET A 156 -2.94 -11.41 12.39
N GLU A 157 -3.98 -12.10 11.96
CA GLU A 157 -4.58 -13.15 12.78
C GLU A 157 -3.69 -14.40 12.75
N THR A 158 -3.33 -14.89 13.92
CA THR A 158 -2.59 -16.13 14.13
C THR A 158 -3.21 -16.87 15.31
N ASP A 159 -3.69 -18.08 15.10
CA ASP A 159 -4.29 -18.95 16.12
C ASP A 159 -5.43 -18.27 16.93
N GLY A 160 -6.25 -17.47 16.26
CA GLY A 160 -7.41 -16.79 16.86
C GLY A 160 -7.09 -15.46 17.54
N THR A 161 -5.84 -15.00 17.48
CA THR A 161 -5.40 -13.72 18.04
C THR A 161 -4.89 -12.80 16.91
N VAL A 162 -5.33 -11.55 16.90
CA VAL A 162 -4.81 -10.54 15.97
C VAL A 162 -3.61 -9.85 16.59
N GLN A 163 -2.42 -10.15 16.09
CA GLN A 163 -1.16 -9.67 16.63
C GLN A 163 -0.59 -8.50 15.83
N PHE A 164 -0.02 -7.53 16.54
CA PHE A 164 0.80 -6.48 15.93
C PHE A 164 2.11 -7.08 15.39
N MET A 165 2.72 -6.47 14.38
CA MET A 165 3.86 -7.06 13.67
C MET A 165 5.04 -7.43 14.59
N THR A 166 5.32 -6.63 15.62
CA THR A 166 6.42 -6.90 16.55
C THR A 166 6.18 -8.09 17.48
N GLU A 167 4.91 -8.50 17.61
CA GLU A 167 4.49 -9.65 18.42
C GLU A 167 4.33 -10.93 17.58
N GLN A 168 4.53 -10.86 16.27
CA GLN A 168 4.45 -12.01 15.38
C GLN A 168 5.75 -12.82 15.45
N PRO A 169 5.66 -14.17 15.40
CA PRO A 169 6.81 -15.06 15.68
C PRO A 169 8.07 -14.82 14.85
N GLY A 170 7.93 -14.37 13.60
CA GLY A 170 9.08 -14.15 12.70
C GLY A 170 9.73 -12.78 12.81
N PHE A 171 9.21 -11.89 13.65
CA PHE A 171 9.71 -10.51 13.71
C PHE A 171 11.13 -10.42 14.30
N GLU A 172 11.49 -11.27 15.25
CA GLU A 172 12.83 -11.33 15.84
C GLU A 172 13.89 -11.63 14.77
N GLU A 173 13.69 -12.67 13.96
CA GLU A 173 14.61 -13.05 12.90
C GLU A 173 14.76 -11.95 11.84
N TYR A 174 13.65 -11.28 11.49
CA TYR A 174 13.68 -10.11 10.61
C TYR A 174 14.55 -8.99 11.18
N ALA A 175 14.33 -8.64 12.45
CA ALA A 175 15.05 -7.56 13.11
C ALA A 175 16.55 -7.88 13.26
N GLU A 176 16.91 -9.11 13.59
CA GLU A 176 18.30 -9.58 13.60
C GLU A 176 18.95 -9.49 12.21
N TYR A 177 18.22 -9.88 11.15
CA TYR A 177 18.68 -9.77 9.78
C TYR A 177 18.96 -8.31 9.40
N MET A 178 18.02 -7.38 9.66
CA MET A 178 18.17 -5.97 9.36
C MET A 178 19.31 -5.32 10.16
N THR A 179 19.45 -5.65 11.44
CA THR A 179 20.57 -5.20 12.28
C THR A 179 21.90 -5.68 11.69
N GLY A 180 21.97 -6.95 11.29
CA GLY A 180 23.16 -7.49 10.63
C GLY A 180 23.52 -6.79 9.33
N LEU A 181 22.54 -6.42 8.49
CA LEU A 181 22.80 -5.63 7.29
C LEU A 181 23.34 -4.23 7.63
N TYR A 182 22.81 -3.60 8.69
CA TYR A 182 23.26 -2.28 9.13
C TYR A 182 24.68 -2.32 9.70
N ASP A 183 24.97 -3.28 10.58
CA ASP A 183 26.29 -3.44 11.23
C ASP A 183 27.40 -3.75 10.21
N ASP A 184 27.08 -4.46 9.13
CA ASP A 184 27.98 -4.72 8.02
C ASP A 184 28.12 -3.53 7.04
N GLY A 185 27.44 -2.42 7.32
CA GLY A 185 27.50 -1.20 6.53
C GLY A 185 26.81 -1.31 5.17
N LEU A 186 25.81 -2.18 5.03
CA LEU A 186 25.05 -2.37 3.81
C LEU A 186 23.82 -1.45 3.69
N VAL A 187 23.41 -0.83 4.80
CA VAL A 187 22.19 -0.01 4.88
C VAL A 187 22.53 1.47 4.99
N TYR A 188 21.89 2.24 4.12
CA TYR A 188 21.88 3.71 4.16
C TYR A 188 20.54 4.16 4.78
N TYR A 189 20.55 4.49 6.06
CA TYR A 189 19.39 4.99 6.77
C TYR A 189 19.51 6.50 7.00
N GLN A 190 18.51 7.25 6.56
CA GLN A 190 18.41 8.68 6.84
C GLN A 190 17.09 8.99 7.55
N ALA A 191 17.16 9.28 8.86
CA ALA A 191 15.99 9.62 9.67
C ALA A 191 15.17 10.82 9.16
N THR A 192 15.75 11.67 8.31
CA THR A 192 15.09 12.83 7.70
C THR A 192 14.76 12.64 6.21
N SER A 193 15.10 11.50 5.65
CA SER A 193 14.80 11.18 4.26
C SER A 193 13.33 10.79 4.12
N ASN A 194 12.67 11.33 3.11
CA ASN A 194 11.38 10.85 2.66
C ASN A 194 11.58 9.97 1.41
N ASP A 195 10.51 9.40 0.87
CA ASP A 195 10.55 8.55 -0.33
C ASP A 195 11.29 9.23 -1.48
N THR A 196 11.08 10.53 -1.71
CA THR A 196 11.79 11.31 -2.73
C THR A 196 13.30 11.34 -2.48
N GLY A 197 13.74 11.40 -1.23
CA GLY A 197 15.17 11.37 -0.87
C GLY A 197 15.81 10.01 -1.16
N VAL A 198 15.08 8.93 -0.93
CA VAL A 198 15.51 7.55 -1.20
C VAL A 198 15.62 7.31 -2.73
N ILE A 199 14.62 7.75 -3.50
CA ILE A 199 14.64 7.70 -4.96
C ILE A 199 15.83 8.50 -5.52
N ALA A 200 16.09 9.70 -5.00
CA ALA A 200 17.25 10.52 -5.41
C ALA A 200 18.59 9.84 -5.05
N ALA A 201 18.67 9.12 -3.94
CA ALA A 201 19.85 8.33 -3.59
C ALA A 201 20.10 7.20 -4.58
N PHE A 202 19.06 6.50 -5.03
CA PHE A 202 19.15 5.47 -6.06
C PHE A 202 19.63 6.06 -7.41
N GLN A 203 19.01 7.16 -7.84
CA GLN A 203 19.38 7.85 -9.09
C GLN A 203 20.81 8.38 -9.11
N SER A 204 21.35 8.76 -7.96
CA SER A 204 22.73 9.24 -7.80
C SER A 204 23.74 8.15 -7.44
N GLU A 205 23.35 6.88 -7.53
CA GLU A 205 24.16 5.71 -7.19
C GLU A 205 24.61 5.68 -5.71
N MET A 206 23.94 6.41 -4.84
CA MET A 206 24.15 6.35 -3.39
C MET A 206 23.47 5.13 -2.77
N ALA A 207 22.51 4.51 -3.49
CA ALA A 207 21.88 3.26 -3.14
C ALA A 207 21.76 2.37 -4.39
N GLY A 208 21.91 1.06 -4.22
CA GLY A 208 21.73 0.07 -5.30
C GLY A 208 20.37 -0.62 -5.24
N VAL A 209 19.69 -0.55 -4.08
CA VAL A 209 18.34 -1.06 -3.84
C VAL A 209 17.56 -0.04 -3.03
N VAL A 210 16.30 0.20 -3.38
CA VAL A 210 15.37 1.08 -2.63
C VAL A 210 13.95 0.54 -2.71
N GLU A 211 13.14 0.82 -1.69
CA GLU A 211 11.69 0.65 -1.78
C GLU A 211 11.12 1.71 -2.72
N ALA A 212 10.20 1.32 -3.57
CA ALA A 212 9.55 2.20 -4.53
C ALA A 212 8.07 1.89 -4.69
N ALA A 213 7.24 2.93 -4.66
CA ALA A 213 5.85 2.82 -5.03
C ALA A 213 5.68 2.81 -6.57
N HIS A 214 4.64 2.11 -7.07
CA HIS A 214 4.44 2.00 -8.52
C HIS A 214 4.30 3.36 -9.23
N TRP A 215 3.79 4.39 -8.56
CA TRP A 215 3.71 5.75 -9.13
C TRP A 215 5.07 6.47 -9.19
N GLU A 216 6.12 5.96 -8.53
CA GLU A 216 7.48 6.50 -8.57
C GLU A 216 8.33 5.91 -9.70
N ALA A 217 7.89 4.82 -10.31
CA ALA A 217 8.61 4.13 -11.37
C ALA A 217 8.99 5.05 -12.54
N TYR A 218 8.09 5.97 -12.90
CA TYR A 218 8.41 6.97 -13.92
C TYR A 218 9.64 7.81 -13.55
N THR A 219 9.71 8.28 -12.32
CA THR A 219 10.84 9.08 -11.82
C THR A 219 12.13 8.24 -11.76
N LEU A 220 12.01 6.98 -11.33
CA LEU A 220 13.16 6.06 -11.25
C LEU A 220 13.77 5.79 -12.61
N GLU A 221 12.95 5.41 -13.59
CA GLU A 221 13.43 4.88 -14.87
C GLU A 221 13.79 5.96 -15.90
N THR A 222 13.07 7.10 -15.90
CA THR A 222 13.25 8.09 -16.98
C THR A 222 14.44 9.03 -16.79
N VAL A 223 15.11 9.00 -15.65
CA VAL A 223 16.30 9.84 -15.40
C VAL A 223 17.46 9.52 -16.36
N SER A 224 17.56 8.27 -16.79
CA SER A 224 18.60 7.78 -17.72
C SER A 224 18.14 7.76 -19.18
N ALA A 225 16.93 8.23 -19.47
CA ALA A 225 16.37 8.18 -20.80
C ALA A 225 17.20 9.04 -21.79
N PRO A 226 17.48 8.52 -23.00
CA PRO A 226 18.15 9.30 -24.04
C PRO A 226 17.37 10.53 -24.44
N GLU A 227 18.07 11.57 -24.92
CA GLU A 227 17.43 12.80 -25.41
C GLU A 227 16.52 12.51 -26.61
N GLY A 228 15.28 12.91 -26.52
CA GLY A 228 14.26 12.75 -27.57
C GLY A 228 13.40 11.49 -27.48
N GLU A 229 13.63 10.65 -26.47
CA GLU A 229 12.77 9.49 -26.21
C GLU A 229 11.36 9.91 -25.73
N ASP A 230 10.38 9.12 -26.10
CA ASP A 230 9.04 9.24 -25.54
C ASP A 230 9.02 8.65 -24.12
N LEU A 231 9.15 9.51 -23.13
CA LEU A 231 9.21 9.10 -21.72
C LEU A 231 7.96 8.32 -21.25
N SER A 232 6.83 8.42 -21.94
CA SER A 232 5.65 7.64 -21.61
C SER A 232 5.78 6.15 -21.96
N GLN A 233 6.62 5.85 -22.94
CA GLN A 233 6.89 4.49 -23.44
C GLN A 233 8.26 3.95 -22.99
N TYR A 234 9.05 4.79 -22.32
CA TYR A 234 10.41 4.42 -21.92
C TYR A 234 10.41 3.52 -20.68
N THR A 235 11.24 2.48 -20.72
CA THR A 235 11.67 1.68 -19.57
C THR A 235 13.17 1.55 -19.56
N ASP A 236 13.79 1.52 -18.38
CA ASP A 236 15.23 1.29 -18.23
C ASP A 236 15.48 -0.18 -17.86
N ASP A 237 16.16 -0.92 -18.76
CA ASP A 237 16.54 -2.33 -18.53
C ASP A 237 17.60 -2.49 -17.43
N ASN A 238 18.25 -1.39 -17.03
CA ASN A 238 19.19 -1.39 -15.91
C ASN A 238 18.50 -1.39 -14.54
N ILE A 239 17.15 -1.24 -14.51
CA ILE A 239 16.36 -1.26 -13.29
C ILE A 239 15.46 -2.50 -13.29
N GLY A 240 15.60 -3.32 -12.25
CA GLY A 240 14.74 -4.46 -11.96
C GLY A 240 13.92 -4.23 -10.70
N TYR A 241 12.92 -5.09 -10.50
CA TYR A 241 12.02 -5.03 -9.34
C TYR A 241 11.89 -6.39 -8.66
N ILE A 242 11.80 -6.37 -7.33
CA ILE A 242 11.54 -7.54 -6.49
C ILE A 242 10.18 -7.33 -5.83
N SER A 243 9.28 -8.31 -5.93
CA SER A 243 7.95 -8.26 -5.31
C SER A 243 7.98 -8.67 -3.84
N ALA A 244 8.80 -9.65 -3.49
CA ALA A 244 8.99 -10.12 -2.11
C ALA A 244 10.28 -10.94 -1.98
N LEU A 245 10.87 -10.94 -0.79
CA LEU A 245 11.87 -11.93 -0.44
C LEU A 245 11.19 -13.23 0.04
N VAL A 246 11.88 -14.34 -0.18
CA VAL A 246 11.48 -15.68 0.27
C VAL A 246 12.58 -16.29 1.15
N PRO A 247 12.24 -17.23 2.05
CA PRO A 247 13.24 -18.00 2.78
C PRO A 247 14.17 -18.77 1.82
N ASP A 248 15.39 -19.06 2.23
CA ASP A 248 16.37 -19.78 1.41
C ASP A 248 15.91 -21.17 0.98
N ASP A 249 15.16 -21.87 1.83
CA ASP A 249 14.58 -23.18 1.52
C ASP A 249 13.48 -23.10 0.41
N ASN A 250 13.01 -21.91 0.13
CA ASN A 250 11.98 -21.63 -0.89
C ASN A 250 12.52 -20.81 -2.08
N LYS A 251 13.81 -20.85 -2.31
CA LYS A 251 14.43 -20.14 -3.46
C LYS A 251 13.71 -20.48 -4.76
N GLY A 252 13.25 -19.42 -5.46
CA GLY A 252 12.54 -19.54 -6.73
C GLY A 252 11.04 -19.83 -6.62
N ASP A 253 10.48 -19.85 -5.41
CA ASP A 253 9.05 -20.11 -5.17
C ASP A 253 8.40 -18.96 -4.37
N ALA A 254 7.91 -17.95 -5.06
CA ALA A 254 7.19 -16.84 -4.44
C ALA A 254 5.86 -17.24 -3.77
N SER A 255 5.32 -18.42 -4.08
CA SER A 255 4.08 -18.90 -3.47
C SER A 255 4.25 -19.35 -2.01
N ALA A 256 5.50 -19.52 -1.58
CA ALA A 256 5.84 -19.89 -0.21
C ALA A 256 5.58 -18.78 0.82
N VAL A 257 5.42 -17.53 0.38
CA VAL A 257 5.19 -16.37 1.25
C VAL A 257 3.88 -15.69 0.93
N ARG A 258 3.39 -14.87 1.88
CA ARG A 258 2.24 -13.98 1.67
C ARG A 258 2.75 -12.57 1.46
N VAL A 259 2.20 -11.86 0.49
CA VAL A 259 2.60 -10.48 0.20
C VAL A 259 1.58 -9.48 0.73
N TRP A 260 2.04 -8.32 1.17
CA TRP A 260 1.15 -7.27 1.66
C TRP A 260 0.24 -6.77 0.55
N SER A 261 -1.06 -6.71 0.84
CA SER A 261 -2.07 -6.19 -0.07
C SER A 261 -2.87 -5.09 0.62
N GLY A 262 -3.23 -4.06 -0.13
CA GLY A 262 -4.05 -2.97 0.38
C GLY A 262 -5.49 -3.40 0.69
N GLN A 263 -6.13 -2.66 1.59
CA GLN A 263 -7.52 -2.89 2.01
C GLN A 263 -8.56 -2.67 0.90
N GLY A 264 -8.19 -1.96 -0.16
CA GLY A 264 -9.08 -1.62 -1.26
C GLY A 264 -9.96 -0.39 -1.05
N TYR A 265 -9.84 0.34 0.08
CA TYR A 265 -10.56 1.60 0.34
C TYR A 265 -9.58 2.72 0.65
N ASN A 266 -9.52 3.75 -0.20
CA ASN A 266 -8.59 4.88 -0.02
C ASN A 266 -9.19 6.01 0.80
N SER A 267 -10.49 6.28 0.60
CA SER A 267 -11.18 7.41 1.21
C SER A 267 -12.66 7.10 1.36
N ILE A 268 -13.31 7.91 2.16
CA ILE A 268 -14.75 7.85 2.40
C ILE A 268 -15.34 9.21 2.02
N CYS A 269 -16.36 9.21 1.19
CA CYS A 269 -17.13 10.41 0.89
C CYS A 269 -18.15 10.64 1.99
N VAL A 270 -18.10 11.80 2.65
CA VAL A 270 -18.95 12.16 3.78
C VAL A 270 -19.73 13.42 3.50
N LEU A 271 -20.90 13.54 4.11
CA LEU A 271 -21.75 14.70 4.05
C LEU A 271 -21.82 15.39 5.42
N PRO A 272 -21.71 16.73 5.49
CA PRO A 272 -21.82 17.46 6.75
C PRO A 272 -23.22 17.35 7.36
N SER A 273 -23.28 17.23 8.70
CA SER A 273 -24.56 17.17 9.44
C SER A 273 -25.41 18.43 9.34
N TYR A 274 -24.84 19.52 8.86
CA TYR A 274 -25.57 20.78 8.61
C TYR A 274 -26.13 20.92 7.18
N ASN A 275 -25.96 19.92 6.31
CA ASN A 275 -26.65 19.88 5.03
C ASN A 275 -28.16 19.86 5.24
N THR A 276 -28.92 20.52 4.36
CA THR A 276 -30.35 20.27 4.28
C THR A 276 -30.64 18.89 3.70
N ALA A 277 -31.83 18.35 3.96
CA ALA A 277 -32.25 17.08 3.35
C ALA A 277 -32.16 17.10 1.82
N GLU A 278 -32.51 18.23 1.19
CA GLU A 278 -32.43 18.43 -0.25
C GLU A 278 -30.98 18.39 -0.77
N GLN A 279 -30.05 19.00 -0.02
CA GLN A 279 -28.62 18.96 -0.38
C GLN A 279 -28.08 17.55 -0.26
N SER A 280 -28.36 16.84 0.84
CA SER A 280 -27.92 15.45 1.03
C SER A 280 -28.50 14.52 -0.05
N ALA A 281 -29.79 14.63 -0.34
CA ALA A 281 -30.43 13.86 -1.41
C ALA A 281 -29.78 14.13 -2.77
N ALA A 282 -29.50 15.38 -3.11
CA ALA A 282 -28.88 15.75 -4.39
C ALA A 282 -27.45 15.21 -4.53
N VAL A 283 -26.67 15.21 -3.43
CA VAL A 283 -25.31 14.67 -3.45
C VAL A 283 -25.34 13.14 -3.63
N VAL A 284 -26.20 12.43 -2.90
CA VAL A 284 -26.28 10.96 -3.03
C VAL A 284 -26.87 10.56 -4.40
N ASP A 285 -27.86 11.27 -4.93
CA ASP A 285 -28.40 11.05 -6.29
C ASP A 285 -27.31 11.26 -7.36
N TRP A 286 -26.46 12.27 -7.19
CA TRP A 286 -25.31 12.48 -8.08
C TRP A 286 -24.29 11.36 -7.98
N MET A 287 -23.99 10.85 -6.77
CA MET A 287 -23.11 9.69 -6.59
C MET A 287 -23.70 8.44 -7.24
N ASP A 288 -24.99 8.20 -7.05
CA ASP A 288 -25.72 7.07 -7.60
C ASP A 288 -25.68 7.07 -9.14
N LYS A 289 -26.07 8.18 -9.75
CA LYS A 289 -26.08 8.32 -11.21
C LYS A 289 -24.74 8.12 -11.89
N LYS A 290 -23.65 8.52 -11.23
CA LYS A 290 -22.29 8.28 -11.75
C LYS A 290 -21.90 6.79 -11.78
N LEU A 291 -22.62 5.94 -11.06
CA LEU A 291 -22.38 4.51 -11.04
C LEU A 291 -23.16 3.75 -12.12
N GLU A 292 -23.95 4.45 -12.95
CA GLU A 292 -24.45 3.86 -14.18
C GLU A 292 -23.27 3.33 -15.01
N PRO A 293 -23.31 2.08 -15.53
CA PRO A 293 -22.11 1.39 -16.07
C PRO A 293 -21.34 2.15 -17.14
N GLU A 294 -22.03 2.75 -18.11
CA GLU A 294 -21.37 3.48 -19.20
C GLU A 294 -20.82 4.82 -18.71
N LEU A 295 -21.58 5.54 -17.91
CA LEU A 295 -21.16 6.82 -17.34
C LEU A 295 -19.98 6.65 -16.38
N TYR A 296 -19.98 5.56 -15.59
CA TYR A 296 -18.85 5.24 -14.71
C TYR A 296 -17.58 4.98 -15.52
N ARG A 297 -17.66 4.11 -16.54
CA ARG A 297 -16.51 3.83 -17.42
C ARG A 297 -15.98 5.11 -18.07
N GLU A 298 -16.88 5.92 -18.67
CA GLU A 298 -16.49 7.19 -19.30
C GLU A 298 -15.84 8.15 -18.31
N SER A 299 -16.35 8.20 -17.08
CA SER A 299 -15.79 9.05 -16.02
C SER A 299 -14.42 8.60 -15.55
N VAL A 300 -14.12 7.30 -15.55
CA VAL A 300 -12.87 6.74 -15.01
C VAL A 300 -11.77 6.65 -16.06
N ILE A 301 -12.09 6.15 -17.26
CA ILE A 301 -11.10 5.88 -18.31
C ILE A 301 -11.41 6.56 -19.67
N GLY A 302 -12.56 7.22 -19.78
CA GLY A 302 -12.92 7.98 -20.98
C GLY A 302 -13.61 7.13 -22.05
N VAL A 303 -13.29 7.40 -23.33
CA VAL A 303 -13.95 6.84 -24.51
C VAL A 303 -13.01 5.90 -25.26
N GLU A 304 -13.51 4.71 -25.62
CA GLU A 304 -12.75 3.73 -26.40
C GLU A 304 -12.35 4.29 -27.75
N GLY A 305 -11.10 4.05 -28.15
CA GLY A 305 -10.50 4.58 -29.38
C GLY A 305 -10.04 6.04 -29.28
N GLU A 306 -10.37 6.75 -28.19
CA GLU A 306 -9.91 8.11 -27.92
C GLU A 306 -8.91 8.15 -26.75
N THR A 307 -9.28 7.58 -25.61
CA THR A 307 -8.48 7.61 -24.38
C THR A 307 -7.99 6.23 -23.97
N TYR A 308 -8.63 5.16 -24.41
CA TYR A 308 -8.20 3.79 -24.15
C TYR A 308 -8.54 2.84 -25.29
N THR A 309 -7.85 1.69 -25.30
CA THR A 309 -8.15 0.51 -26.13
C THR A 309 -8.45 -0.69 -25.24
N VAL A 310 -9.07 -1.72 -25.82
CA VAL A 310 -9.30 -3.00 -25.14
C VAL A 310 -8.57 -4.10 -25.92
N GLU A 311 -7.66 -4.81 -25.23
CA GLU A 311 -6.90 -5.92 -25.78
C GLU A 311 -7.08 -7.16 -24.88
N ASN A 312 -7.59 -8.26 -25.43
CA ASN A 312 -7.87 -9.49 -24.68
C ASN A 312 -8.75 -9.30 -23.42
N GLY A 313 -9.62 -8.28 -23.42
CA GLY A 313 -10.50 -7.95 -22.30
C GLY A 313 -9.87 -7.02 -21.25
N GLU A 314 -8.64 -6.61 -21.43
CA GLU A 314 -7.94 -5.63 -20.59
C GLU A 314 -7.92 -4.25 -21.22
N TYR A 315 -7.89 -3.23 -20.37
CA TYR A 315 -7.96 -1.81 -20.76
C TYR A 315 -6.56 -1.19 -20.76
N TYR A 316 -6.19 -0.57 -21.86
CA TYR A 316 -4.89 0.11 -22.04
C TYR A 316 -5.11 1.59 -22.38
N PRO A 317 -4.42 2.51 -21.70
CA PRO A 317 -4.54 3.93 -22.01
C PRO A 317 -3.93 4.27 -23.38
N ILE A 318 -4.57 5.17 -24.12
CA ILE A 318 -3.97 5.82 -25.30
C ILE A 318 -3.25 7.06 -24.82
N LEU A 319 -1.92 7.07 -24.90
CA LEU A 319 -1.09 8.17 -24.43
C LEU A 319 -0.73 9.10 -25.61
N PRO A 320 -0.64 10.43 -25.40
CA PRO A 320 -0.81 11.15 -24.14
C PRO A 320 -2.28 11.49 -23.77
N GLU A 321 -3.24 11.26 -24.66
CA GLU A 321 -4.64 11.69 -24.54
C GLU A 321 -5.28 11.23 -23.22
N PHE A 322 -4.97 10.02 -22.78
CA PHE A 322 -5.47 9.52 -21.49
C PHE A 322 -5.01 10.40 -20.32
N ASN A 323 -3.73 10.74 -20.27
CA ASN A 323 -3.18 11.58 -19.20
C ASN A 323 -3.76 12.98 -19.22
N ASP A 324 -3.93 13.57 -20.41
CA ASP A 324 -4.45 14.92 -20.57
C ASP A 324 -5.93 15.02 -20.17
N ARG A 325 -6.75 14.03 -20.52
CA ARG A 325 -8.19 14.04 -20.32
C ARG A 325 -8.66 13.35 -19.04
N MET A 326 -7.99 12.28 -18.63
CA MET A 326 -8.41 11.42 -17.52
C MET A 326 -7.51 11.52 -16.28
N GLY A 327 -6.46 12.33 -16.29
CA GLY A 327 -5.49 12.43 -15.20
C GLY A 327 -6.08 12.75 -13.84
N TYR A 328 -7.18 13.51 -13.80
CA TYR A 328 -7.84 13.92 -12.55
C TYR A 328 -9.13 13.15 -12.24
N ALA A 329 -9.49 12.15 -13.03
CA ALA A 329 -10.79 11.49 -12.92
C ALA A 329 -10.98 10.79 -11.56
N ASP A 330 -9.93 10.21 -10.99
CA ASP A 330 -9.95 9.59 -9.66
C ASP A 330 -10.35 10.54 -8.52
N LYS A 331 -10.11 11.84 -8.69
CA LYS A 331 -10.45 12.87 -7.70
C LYS A 331 -11.89 13.35 -7.78
N LEU A 332 -12.57 13.02 -8.87
CA LEU A 332 -13.95 13.40 -9.12
C LEU A 332 -14.95 12.26 -8.84
N ILE A 333 -14.44 11.04 -8.54
CA ILE A 333 -15.26 9.86 -8.36
C ILE A 333 -15.53 9.68 -6.86
N SER A 334 -16.82 9.69 -6.51
CA SER A 334 -17.32 9.36 -5.17
C SER A 334 -18.10 8.07 -5.27
N GLY A 335 -17.67 7.04 -4.54
CA GLY A 335 -18.14 5.68 -4.72
C GLY A 335 -17.55 5.02 -5.98
N ASN A 336 -17.51 3.71 -6.01
CA ASN A 336 -17.00 2.92 -7.13
C ASN A 336 -17.94 1.77 -7.46
N ARG A 337 -17.96 1.39 -8.71
CA ARG A 337 -18.48 0.07 -9.10
C ARG A 337 -17.42 -0.97 -8.74
N GLU A 338 -17.60 -1.70 -7.67
CA GLU A 338 -16.56 -2.61 -7.15
C GLU A 338 -16.18 -3.71 -8.14
N GLU A 339 -17.14 -4.23 -8.92
CA GLU A 339 -16.86 -5.25 -9.94
C GLU A 339 -16.01 -4.74 -11.12
N ASP A 340 -16.14 -3.47 -11.46
CA ASP A 340 -15.45 -2.86 -12.61
C ASP A 340 -14.17 -2.10 -12.19
N ASN A 341 -14.06 -1.75 -10.91
CA ASN A 341 -12.99 -0.88 -10.43
C ASN A 341 -11.60 -1.44 -10.74
N SER A 342 -11.38 -2.73 -10.54
CA SER A 342 -10.06 -3.35 -10.78
C SER A 342 -9.64 -3.22 -12.25
N LYS A 343 -10.55 -3.46 -13.19
CA LYS A 343 -10.28 -3.36 -14.64
C LYS A 343 -9.89 -1.95 -15.06
N TYR A 344 -10.66 -0.96 -14.60
CA TYR A 344 -10.41 0.44 -14.95
C TYR A 344 -9.21 1.02 -14.21
N TRP A 345 -8.95 0.57 -12.98
CA TRP A 345 -7.76 0.95 -12.24
C TRP A 345 -6.48 0.47 -12.92
N LEU A 346 -6.46 -0.74 -13.50
CA LEU A 346 -5.33 -1.24 -14.27
C LEU A 346 -4.99 -0.33 -15.47
N ALA A 347 -6.00 0.17 -16.19
CA ALA A 347 -5.74 1.18 -17.23
C ALA A 347 -5.06 2.44 -16.67
N ARG A 348 -5.40 2.85 -15.46
CA ARG A 348 -4.80 4.01 -14.80
C ARG A 348 -3.38 3.76 -14.28
N THR A 349 -3.04 2.54 -13.90
CA THR A 349 -1.67 2.18 -13.48
C THR A 349 -0.72 2.07 -14.66
N ARG A 350 -1.23 1.86 -15.87
CA ARG A 350 -0.47 1.77 -17.13
C ARG A 350 -0.21 3.12 -17.81
N LYS A 351 -0.25 4.22 -17.07
CA LYS A 351 -0.05 5.59 -17.61
C LYS A 351 1.33 5.82 -18.23
N THR A 352 2.30 5.02 -17.88
CA THR A 352 3.62 4.95 -18.51
C THR A 352 4.09 3.51 -18.51
N ALA A 353 4.97 3.16 -19.45
CA ALA A 353 5.55 1.82 -19.52
C ALA A 353 6.31 1.45 -18.23
N ALA A 354 7.02 2.42 -17.62
CA ALA A 354 7.70 2.23 -16.35
C ALA A 354 6.73 1.89 -15.20
N GLN A 355 5.58 2.59 -15.11
CA GLN A 355 4.58 2.30 -14.10
C GLN A 355 3.92 0.93 -14.32
N ASP A 356 3.64 0.55 -15.56
CA ASP A 356 3.09 -0.78 -15.88
C ASP A 356 4.07 -1.89 -15.52
N LYS A 357 5.36 -1.71 -15.85
CA LYS A 357 6.45 -2.64 -15.50
C LYS A 357 6.52 -2.88 -13.99
N LEU A 358 6.63 -1.82 -13.19
CA LEU A 358 6.69 -1.96 -11.72
C LEU A 358 5.39 -2.53 -11.16
N PHE A 359 4.23 -1.97 -11.53
CA PHE A 359 2.94 -2.43 -11.02
C PHE A 359 2.69 -3.90 -11.33
N SER A 360 2.93 -4.34 -12.55
CA SER A 360 2.75 -5.74 -12.97
C SER A 360 3.70 -6.68 -12.22
N THR A 361 4.94 -6.27 -12.00
CA THR A 361 5.93 -7.05 -11.25
C THR A 361 5.51 -7.25 -9.80
N ILE A 362 5.21 -6.17 -9.06
CA ILE A 362 4.87 -6.27 -7.62
C ILE A 362 3.52 -6.93 -7.37
N ASN A 363 2.61 -6.87 -8.34
CA ASN A 363 1.28 -7.48 -8.22
C ASN A 363 1.17 -8.88 -8.84
N TYR A 364 2.25 -9.44 -9.37
CA TYR A 364 2.23 -10.75 -10.03
C TYR A 364 1.66 -11.86 -9.13
N ASN A 365 2.00 -11.86 -7.85
CA ASN A 365 1.59 -12.88 -6.89
C ASN A 365 0.40 -12.46 -6.00
N VAL A 366 -0.02 -11.20 -6.03
CA VAL A 366 -1.00 -10.66 -5.06
C VAL A 366 -2.34 -11.39 -5.11
N ASP A 367 -2.78 -11.83 -6.28
CA ASP A 367 -4.04 -12.55 -6.41
C ASP A 367 -4.03 -13.93 -5.74
N ASN A 368 -2.85 -14.55 -5.61
CA ASN A 368 -2.71 -15.89 -5.01
C ASN A 368 -2.24 -15.83 -3.55
N THR A 369 -1.40 -14.86 -3.21
CA THR A 369 -0.70 -14.80 -1.92
C THR A 369 -0.93 -13.51 -1.16
N GLY A 370 -1.71 -12.57 -1.69
CA GLY A 370 -1.99 -11.29 -1.04
C GLY A 370 -2.72 -11.47 0.30
N ILE A 371 -2.24 -10.76 1.32
CA ILE A 371 -2.87 -10.72 2.64
C ILE A 371 -3.18 -9.27 3.03
N LYS A 372 -4.37 -9.04 3.54
CA LYS A 372 -4.87 -7.73 3.94
C LYS A 372 -4.75 -7.54 5.45
N ASN A 373 -4.58 -6.30 5.85
CA ASN A 373 -4.62 -5.93 7.26
C ASN A 373 -6.08 -5.87 7.75
N PRO A 374 -6.52 -6.73 8.67
CA PRO A 374 -7.92 -6.73 9.13
C PRO A 374 -8.30 -5.41 9.82
N VAL A 375 -7.36 -4.78 10.53
CA VAL A 375 -7.59 -3.52 11.25
C VAL A 375 -7.94 -2.35 10.33
N ASP A 376 -7.63 -2.46 9.04
CA ASP A 376 -8.04 -1.44 8.07
C ASP A 376 -9.56 -1.33 7.91
N MET A 377 -10.30 -2.39 8.25
CA MET A 377 -11.75 -2.42 8.22
C MET A 377 -12.41 -2.21 9.59
N MET A 378 -11.59 -2.07 10.64
CA MET A 378 -12.11 -1.86 11.99
C MET A 378 -12.74 -0.45 12.10
N SER A 379 -13.96 -0.42 12.65
CA SER A 379 -14.61 0.81 13.08
C SER A 379 -13.94 1.39 14.33
N THR A 380 -14.60 2.29 15.05
CA THR A 380 -14.09 2.79 16.34
C THR A 380 -13.83 1.65 17.32
N ASN A 381 -12.67 1.70 17.96
CA ASN A 381 -12.25 0.76 19.00
C ASN A 381 -11.53 1.54 20.10
N ASP A 382 -12.12 1.57 21.29
CA ASP A 382 -11.66 2.47 22.36
C ASP A 382 -10.19 2.25 22.75
N ALA A 383 -9.72 1.02 22.82
CA ALA A 383 -8.33 0.75 23.17
C ALA A 383 -7.38 1.17 22.02
N TYR A 384 -7.71 0.80 20.78
CA TYR A 384 -6.93 1.19 19.62
C TYR A 384 -6.88 2.71 19.46
N ASP A 385 -8.03 3.37 19.49
CA ASP A 385 -8.15 4.81 19.27
C ASP A 385 -7.42 5.64 20.35
N ASN A 386 -7.41 5.16 21.60
CA ASN A 386 -6.77 5.89 22.70
C ASN A 386 -5.27 5.61 22.85
N TYR A 387 -4.79 4.42 22.52
CA TYR A 387 -3.44 4.00 22.90
C TYR A 387 -2.53 3.68 21.72
N PHE A 388 -3.05 3.19 20.58
CA PHE A 388 -2.22 2.66 19.50
C PHE A 388 -1.25 3.69 18.89
N SER A 389 -1.66 4.94 18.73
CA SER A 389 -0.77 5.97 18.15
C SER A 389 0.50 6.17 18.99
N LYS A 390 0.37 6.18 20.31
CA LYS A 390 1.53 6.30 21.22
C LYS A 390 2.36 5.01 21.20
N ALA A 391 1.73 3.87 21.40
CA ALA A 391 2.43 2.59 21.43
C ALA A 391 3.21 2.31 20.15
N ASN A 392 2.60 2.56 18.99
CA ASN A 392 3.27 2.43 17.68
C ASN A 392 4.45 3.40 17.53
N THR A 393 4.33 4.65 18.03
CA THR A 393 5.42 5.63 17.98
C THR A 393 6.60 5.18 18.83
N ASP A 394 6.36 4.84 20.10
CA ASP A 394 7.41 4.46 21.03
C ASP A 394 8.12 3.17 20.62
N VAL A 395 7.36 2.18 20.12
CA VAL A 395 7.91 0.96 19.52
C VAL A 395 8.76 1.27 18.29
N SER A 396 8.25 2.11 17.38
CA SER A 396 8.97 2.48 16.15
C SER A 396 10.26 3.24 16.46
N ASP A 397 10.24 4.18 17.41
CA ASP A 397 11.43 4.92 17.83
C ASP A 397 12.48 3.98 18.45
N GLN A 398 12.05 3.01 19.26
CA GLN A 398 12.95 2.00 19.83
C GLN A 398 13.52 1.08 18.75
N LEU A 399 12.72 0.64 17.77
CA LEU A 399 13.21 -0.17 16.65
C LEU A 399 14.25 0.60 15.83
N VAL A 400 14.05 1.88 15.52
CA VAL A 400 15.07 2.69 14.84
C VAL A 400 16.40 2.71 15.59
N LEU A 401 16.36 2.88 16.91
CA LEU A 401 17.57 2.85 17.74
C LEU A 401 18.29 1.50 17.71
N MET A 402 17.56 0.41 17.64
CA MET A 402 18.13 -0.94 17.65
C MET A 402 18.57 -1.41 16.25
N LEU A 403 17.73 -1.18 15.23
CA LEU A 403 18.00 -1.68 13.89
C LEU A 403 19.05 -0.86 13.13
N PHE A 404 19.11 0.45 13.39
CA PHE A 404 19.90 1.40 12.59
C PHE A 404 20.82 2.31 13.42
N ASN A 405 21.13 1.88 14.64
CA ASN A 405 22.08 2.59 15.51
C ASN A 405 22.87 1.57 16.34
N SER A 406 24.09 1.28 15.94
CA SER A 406 24.99 0.32 16.63
C SER A 406 25.28 0.65 18.08
N ALA A 407 24.79 1.76 18.64
CA ALA A 407 24.94 2.10 20.05
C ALA A 407 24.05 1.24 20.97
N GLU A 408 23.03 0.58 20.44
CA GLU A 408 22.11 -0.26 21.19
C GLU A 408 21.93 -1.62 20.47
N ALA A 409 22.21 -2.71 21.18
CA ALA A 409 21.99 -4.06 20.66
C ALA A 409 20.48 -4.34 20.52
N PHE A 410 20.10 -5.13 19.51
CA PHE A 410 18.71 -5.55 19.35
C PHE A 410 18.27 -6.39 20.56
N ASP A 411 17.11 -6.06 21.11
CA ASP A 411 16.47 -6.72 22.25
C ASP A 411 14.95 -6.68 22.07
N LEU A 412 14.39 -7.77 21.56
CA LEU A 412 12.96 -7.87 21.31
C LEU A 412 12.14 -7.76 22.60
N GLN A 413 12.67 -8.26 23.74
CA GLN A 413 11.98 -8.14 25.03
C GLN A 413 11.77 -6.67 25.43
N LYS A 414 12.75 -5.80 25.14
CA LYS A 414 12.61 -4.36 25.39
C LYS A 414 11.52 -3.72 24.51
N VAL A 415 11.41 -4.16 23.24
CA VAL A 415 10.34 -3.70 22.34
C VAL A 415 8.98 -4.14 22.87
N HIS A 416 8.86 -5.41 23.29
CA HIS A 416 7.66 -5.95 23.91
C HIS A 416 7.30 -5.23 25.22
N ASP A 417 8.27 -4.95 26.08
CA ASP A 417 8.05 -4.22 27.35
C ASP A 417 7.50 -2.81 27.10
N ILE A 418 7.95 -2.12 26.05
CA ILE A 418 7.39 -0.82 25.62
C ILE A 418 5.95 -1.00 25.13
N TRP A 419 5.72 -1.99 24.28
CA TRP A 419 4.36 -2.32 23.78
C TRP A 419 3.38 -2.53 24.94
N VAL A 420 3.75 -3.37 25.92
CA VAL A 420 2.91 -3.64 27.10
C VAL A 420 2.73 -2.40 27.97
N ALA A 421 3.79 -1.60 28.19
CA ALA A 421 3.72 -0.38 28.99
C ALA A 421 2.77 0.67 28.39
N ASP A 422 2.60 0.66 27.07
CA ASP A 422 1.71 1.54 26.31
C ASP A 422 0.33 0.90 25.99
N ASN A 423 -0.11 -0.05 26.82
CA ASN A 423 -1.39 -0.76 26.74
C ASN A 423 -1.52 -1.67 25.49
N GLY A 424 -0.43 -2.22 25.00
CA GLY A 424 -0.42 -3.09 23.82
C GLY A 424 -1.27 -4.34 23.98
N ASP A 425 -1.32 -4.94 25.18
CA ASP A 425 -2.17 -6.08 25.47
C ASP A 425 -3.66 -5.74 25.39
N ASP A 426 -4.05 -4.57 25.89
CA ASP A 426 -5.44 -4.10 25.82
C ASP A 426 -5.85 -3.83 24.37
N ILE A 427 -4.93 -3.26 23.57
CA ILE A 427 -5.13 -3.03 22.13
C ILE A 427 -5.32 -4.38 21.42
N THR A 428 -4.41 -5.33 21.62
CA THR A 428 -4.44 -6.69 21.02
C THR A 428 -5.73 -7.44 21.37
N ASN A 429 -6.11 -7.44 22.64
CA ASN A 429 -7.33 -8.09 23.11
C ASN A 429 -8.58 -7.47 22.48
N SER A 430 -8.67 -6.15 22.48
CA SER A 430 -9.82 -5.43 21.95
C SER A 430 -9.97 -5.62 20.42
N ILE A 431 -8.88 -5.60 19.68
CA ILE A 431 -8.88 -5.88 18.23
C ILE A 431 -9.28 -7.34 17.97
N THR A 432 -8.76 -8.28 18.77
CA THR A 432 -9.08 -9.70 18.63
C THR A 432 -10.56 -9.98 18.90
N GLU A 433 -11.15 -9.38 19.94
CA GLU A 433 -12.57 -9.47 20.24
C GLU A 433 -13.42 -8.93 19.08
N TRP A 434 -13.06 -7.73 18.56
CA TRP A 434 -13.72 -7.17 17.39
C TRP A 434 -13.63 -8.11 16.19
N TYR A 435 -12.43 -8.56 15.82
CA TYR A 435 -12.19 -9.42 14.67
C TYR A 435 -12.98 -10.73 14.75
N ASN A 436 -13.03 -11.37 15.93
CA ASN A 436 -13.78 -12.61 16.12
C ASN A 436 -15.29 -12.43 16.02
N SER A 437 -15.79 -11.23 16.30
CA SER A 437 -17.22 -10.87 16.18
C SER A 437 -17.59 -10.31 14.80
N TRP A 438 -16.59 -9.94 13.97
CA TRP A 438 -16.83 -9.30 12.70
C TRP A 438 -17.41 -10.27 11.65
N GLY A 439 -18.67 -10.02 11.24
CA GLY A 439 -19.43 -10.90 10.35
C GLY A 439 -18.84 -11.02 8.93
N SER A 440 -18.23 -9.94 8.43
CA SER A 440 -17.71 -9.87 7.05
C SER A 440 -16.24 -10.29 6.91
N LYS A 441 -15.60 -10.81 7.95
CA LYS A 441 -14.16 -11.15 7.94
C LYS A 441 -13.78 -12.17 6.87
N ASP A 442 -14.61 -13.19 6.63
CA ASP A 442 -14.33 -14.23 5.65
C ASP A 442 -14.40 -13.66 4.22
N ILE A 443 -15.38 -12.79 3.96
CA ILE A 443 -15.52 -12.09 2.67
C ILE A 443 -14.33 -11.15 2.43
N TYR A 444 -13.89 -10.45 3.48
CA TYR A 444 -12.75 -9.54 3.39
C TYR A 444 -11.44 -10.28 3.10
N ASN A 445 -11.21 -11.39 3.78
CA ASN A 445 -9.99 -12.19 3.65
C ASN A 445 -9.95 -13.04 2.37
N GLU A 446 -11.10 -13.22 1.70
CA GLU A 446 -11.14 -13.98 0.45
C GLU A 446 -10.24 -13.31 -0.59
N VAL A 447 -9.24 -14.05 -1.07
CA VAL A 447 -8.43 -13.67 -2.22
C VAL A 447 -9.22 -14.05 -3.46
N LYS A 448 -9.79 -13.05 -4.14
CA LYS A 448 -10.49 -13.27 -5.40
C LYS A 448 -9.50 -13.11 -6.55
N ALA A 449 -9.38 -14.11 -7.38
CA ALA A 449 -8.67 -14.02 -8.64
C ALA A 449 -9.22 -12.84 -9.47
N ARG A 450 -8.35 -12.16 -10.17
CA ARG A 450 -8.68 -11.03 -11.07
C ARG A 450 -9.47 -11.48 -12.27
#